data_9f9988675cd2ac24b1dae2cf90edad4f
#
_entry.id   9f9988675cd2ac24b1dae2cf90edad4f
#
_cell.length_a   1.000
_cell.length_b   1.000
_cell.length_c   1.000
_cell.angle_alpha   90.00
_cell.angle_beta   90.00
_cell.angle_gamma   90.00
#
_symmetry.space_group_name_H-M   'P 1'
#
loop_
_entity.id
_entity.type
_entity.pdbx_description
1 polymer ?
#
loop_
_entity_poly.entity_id
_entity_poly.type
_entity_poly.pdbx_seq_one_letter_code
_entity_poly.pdbx_strand_id
1 'polypeptide(L)'
;MRFHLTNAPLFRGMTVPDIEEMLCCLRAAERTYKKGAVILPEGTPTEQLGVVLSGRVIIEMGDVWGNNSVLSSVGAGGIFAEAYACAPGEPLMVNVTAAEDTEVLLLHIGQVLEPCAKVCPRHLRLLRNLLTLSAGKNLQLSRRVLHTSPKSIRKRLLSYFSECI
;
A
#
# COMPACT_ATOMS: atom_id res chain seq x y z
N MET A 1 -20.05 -8.86 -1.93
CA MET A 1 -18.66 -8.69 -1.54
C MET A 1 -17.90 -7.58 -2.31
N ARG A 2 -18.22 -7.30 -3.58
CA ARG A 2 -17.51 -6.31 -4.43
C ARG A 2 -17.87 -4.83 -4.21
N PHE A 3 -18.95 -4.52 -3.52
CA PHE A 3 -19.37 -3.15 -3.20
C PHE A 3 -18.37 -2.37 -2.32
N HIS A 4 -17.55 -3.04 -1.55
CA HIS A 4 -16.53 -2.40 -0.72
C HIS A 4 -15.35 -1.82 -1.54
N LEU A 5 -15.09 -2.36 -2.74
CA LEU A 5 -14.00 -1.89 -3.59
C LEU A 5 -14.26 -0.50 -4.20
N THR A 6 -15.52 -0.14 -4.43
CA THR A 6 -15.87 1.21 -4.95
C THR A 6 -15.49 2.31 -3.97
N ASN A 7 -15.41 2.00 -2.68
CA ASN A 7 -15.00 2.94 -1.63
C ASN A 7 -13.47 2.96 -1.43
N ALA A 8 -12.74 2.00 -1.98
CA ALA A 8 -11.27 2.00 -1.88
C ALA A 8 -10.69 3.12 -2.76
N PRO A 9 -9.81 3.96 -2.22
CA PRO A 9 -9.25 5.11 -2.94
C PRO A 9 -8.58 4.75 -4.28
N LEU A 10 -8.05 3.52 -4.40
CA LEU A 10 -7.46 3.01 -5.64
C LEU A 10 -8.48 2.94 -6.79
N PHE A 11 -9.74 2.61 -6.49
CA PHE A 11 -10.81 2.46 -7.48
C PHE A 11 -11.75 3.69 -7.54
N ARG A 12 -11.35 4.81 -6.96
CA ARG A 12 -12.15 6.03 -6.94
C ARG A 12 -12.59 6.45 -8.34
N GLY A 13 -13.92 6.67 -8.51
CA GLY A 13 -14.51 7.10 -9.77
C GLY A 13 -14.63 6.02 -10.83
N MET A 14 -14.48 4.73 -10.44
CA MET A 14 -14.77 3.58 -11.30
C MET A 14 -16.11 2.99 -10.93
N THR A 15 -16.84 2.46 -11.92
CA THR A 15 -18.08 1.72 -11.71
C THR A 15 -17.79 0.27 -11.33
N VAL A 16 -18.75 -0.45 -10.75
CA VAL A 16 -18.59 -1.87 -10.41
C VAL A 16 -18.17 -2.71 -11.63
N PRO A 17 -18.80 -2.59 -12.80
CA PRO A 17 -18.34 -3.30 -14.01
C PRO A 17 -16.90 -2.96 -14.42
N ASP A 18 -16.50 -1.68 -14.30
CA ASP A 18 -15.13 -1.27 -14.60
C ASP A 18 -14.12 -1.93 -13.68
N ILE A 19 -14.46 -2.04 -12.38
CA ILE A 19 -13.61 -2.70 -11.38
C ILE A 19 -13.51 -4.20 -11.71
N GLU A 20 -14.61 -4.86 -12.04
CA GLU A 20 -14.63 -6.30 -12.36
C GLU A 20 -13.74 -6.64 -13.57
N GLU A 21 -13.86 -5.87 -14.64
CA GLU A 21 -12.98 -6.04 -15.80
C GLU A 21 -11.51 -5.77 -15.44
N MET A 22 -11.26 -4.73 -14.61
CA MET A 22 -9.91 -4.41 -14.17
C MET A 22 -9.30 -5.51 -13.30
N LEU A 23 -10.05 -6.10 -12.37
CA LEU A 23 -9.59 -7.22 -11.55
C LEU A 23 -9.18 -8.42 -12.40
N CYS A 24 -9.91 -8.70 -13.48
CA CYS A 24 -9.55 -9.74 -14.44
C CYS A 24 -8.23 -9.43 -15.14
N CYS A 25 -8.06 -8.20 -15.65
CA CYS A 25 -6.84 -7.75 -16.33
C CYS A 25 -5.61 -7.79 -15.40
N LEU A 26 -5.79 -7.45 -14.13
CA LEU A 26 -4.71 -7.39 -13.13
C LEU A 26 -4.43 -8.75 -12.46
N ARG A 27 -5.03 -9.83 -12.94
CA ARG A 27 -4.94 -11.16 -12.31
C ARG A 27 -5.16 -11.10 -10.81
N ALA A 28 -6.20 -10.36 -10.40
CA ALA A 28 -6.52 -10.12 -9.02
C ALA A 28 -6.78 -11.43 -8.27
N ALA A 29 -6.18 -11.58 -7.09
CA ALA A 29 -6.37 -12.73 -6.22
C ALA A 29 -6.76 -12.28 -4.81
N GLU A 30 -7.93 -12.72 -4.33
CA GLU A 30 -8.34 -12.54 -2.94
C GLU A 30 -7.63 -13.59 -2.06
N ARG A 31 -7.12 -13.16 -0.91
CA ARG A 31 -6.44 -13.99 0.07
C ARG A 31 -6.88 -13.61 1.48
N THR A 32 -7.03 -14.61 2.33
CA THR A 32 -7.34 -14.45 3.76
C THR A 32 -6.13 -14.87 4.59
N TYR A 33 -5.78 -14.06 5.55
CA TYR A 33 -4.66 -14.29 6.46
C TYR A 33 -5.13 -14.22 7.90
N LYS A 34 -4.66 -15.13 8.71
CA LYS A 34 -4.88 -15.12 10.17
C LYS A 34 -3.98 -14.08 10.81
N LYS A 35 -4.41 -13.58 11.97
CA LYS A 35 -3.59 -12.68 12.79
C LYS A 35 -2.17 -13.23 12.96
N GLY A 36 -1.17 -12.39 12.70
CA GLY A 36 0.25 -12.71 12.79
C GLY A 36 0.84 -13.39 11.55
N ALA A 37 0.02 -13.72 10.53
CA ALA A 37 0.54 -14.31 9.30
C ALA A 37 1.30 -13.27 8.47
N VAL A 38 2.47 -13.64 7.96
CA VAL A 38 3.25 -12.82 7.04
C VAL A 38 2.60 -12.92 5.65
N ILE A 39 2.26 -11.77 5.09
CA ILE A 39 1.65 -11.62 3.76
C ILE A 39 2.75 -11.50 2.70
N LEU A 40 3.72 -10.63 2.95
CA LEU A 40 4.89 -10.42 2.10
C LEU A 40 6.13 -10.39 3.00
N PRO A 41 7.05 -11.35 2.86
CA PRO A 41 8.25 -11.40 3.69
C PRO A 41 9.34 -10.44 3.20
N GLU A 42 10.10 -9.89 4.13
CA GLU A 42 11.32 -9.13 3.87
C GLU A 42 12.30 -9.93 3.00
N GLY A 43 13.09 -9.24 2.19
CA GLY A 43 14.10 -9.82 1.31
C GLY A 43 13.56 -10.43 0.02
N THR A 44 12.24 -10.49 -0.18
CA THR A 44 11.65 -11.01 -1.43
C THR A 44 11.17 -9.85 -2.32
N PRO A 45 11.43 -9.90 -3.64
CA PRO A 45 10.82 -8.96 -4.57
C PRO A 45 9.33 -9.27 -4.74
N THR A 46 8.53 -8.25 -5.04
CA THR A 46 7.11 -8.42 -5.35
C THR A 46 6.68 -7.59 -6.54
N GLU A 47 5.87 -8.19 -7.40
CA GLU A 47 5.16 -7.48 -8.48
C GLU A 47 3.70 -7.20 -8.09
N GLN A 48 3.33 -7.54 -6.86
CA GLN A 48 1.95 -7.45 -6.39
C GLN A 48 1.79 -6.27 -5.42
N LEU A 49 0.83 -5.43 -5.73
CA LEU A 49 0.25 -4.45 -4.83
C LEU A 49 -0.89 -5.12 -4.06
N GLY A 50 -1.00 -4.88 -2.76
CA GLY A 50 -2.12 -5.33 -1.94
C GLY A 50 -3.12 -4.21 -1.64
N VAL A 51 -4.42 -4.55 -1.66
CA VAL A 51 -5.52 -3.72 -1.13
C VAL A 51 -6.13 -4.46 0.04
N VAL A 52 -6.26 -3.82 1.19
CA VAL A 52 -6.92 -4.40 2.36
C VAL A 52 -8.43 -4.36 2.15
N LEU A 53 -9.08 -5.52 2.12
CA LEU A 53 -10.55 -5.64 2.00
C LEU A 53 -11.22 -5.54 3.37
N SER A 54 -10.70 -6.28 4.35
CA SER A 54 -11.13 -6.24 5.74
C SER A 54 -9.96 -6.50 6.67
N GLY A 55 -10.06 -6.06 7.92
CA GLY A 55 -8.99 -6.19 8.90
C GLY A 55 -7.90 -5.12 8.75
N ARG A 56 -6.68 -5.44 9.12
CA ARG A 56 -5.55 -4.52 9.20
C ARG A 56 -4.22 -5.22 8.91
N VAL A 57 -3.39 -4.54 8.15
CA VAL A 57 -2.01 -4.94 7.86
C VAL A 57 -1.04 -4.01 8.58
N ILE A 58 0.04 -4.55 9.13
CA ILE A 58 1.17 -3.79 9.65
C ILE A 58 2.39 -3.98 8.76
N ILE A 59 3.14 -2.90 8.61
CA ILE A 59 4.43 -2.88 7.93
C ILE A 59 5.47 -2.73 9.01
N GLU A 60 6.32 -3.74 9.16
CA GLU A 60 7.28 -3.85 10.25
C GLU A 60 8.67 -4.21 9.74
N MET A 61 9.66 -3.75 10.47
CA MET A 61 11.08 -4.06 10.22
C MET A 61 11.63 -4.79 11.43
N GLY A 62 12.22 -5.95 11.20
CA GLY A 62 12.97 -6.68 12.22
C GLY A 62 14.35 -6.09 12.43
N ASP A 63 14.82 -6.06 13.68
CA ASP A 63 16.23 -5.78 13.99
C ASP A 63 17.01 -7.09 14.18
N VAL A 64 18.33 -6.97 14.22
CA VAL A 64 19.23 -8.12 14.39
C VAL A 64 19.12 -8.80 15.77
N TRP A 65 18.40 -8.20 16.72
CA TRP A 65 18.12 -8.75 18.04
C TRP A 65 16.73 -9.39 18.15
N GLY A 66 15.96 -9.43 17.04
CA GLY A 66 14.62 -10.04 17.01
C GLY A 66 13.49 -9.14 17.46
N ASN A 67 13.72 -7.82 17.64
CA ASN A 67 12.64 -6.88 17.92
C ASN A 67 12.01 -6.40 16.61
N ASN A 68 10.68 -6.28 16.58
CA ASN A 68 9.96 -5.74 15.44
C ASN A 68 9.55 -4.29 15.70
N SER A 69 9.92 -3.40 14.82
CA SER A 69 9.49 -1.99 14.82
C SER A 69 8.39 -1.78 13.80
N VAL A 70 7.20 -1.38 14.26
CA VAL A 70 6.07 -1.06 13.38
C VAL A 70 6.31 0.30 12.73
N LEU A 71 6.48 0.31 11.42
CA LEU A 71 6.68 1.52 10.63
C LEU A 71 5.36 2.18 10.26
N SER A 72 4.35 1.40 9.90
CA SER A 72 3.01 1.88 9.58
C SER A 72 1.95 0.78 9.66
N SER A 73 0.69 1.17 9.64
CA SER A 73 -0.44 0.25 9.54
C SER A 73 -1.41 0.69 8.44
N VAL A 74 -2.02 -0.29 7.78
CA VAL A 74 -2.94 -0.09 6.66
C VAL A 74 -4.26 -0.79 7.00
N GLY A 75 -5.33 -0.03 7.11
CA GLY A 75 -6.69 -0.54 7.33
C GLY A 75 -7.46 -0.78 6.03
N ALA A 76 -8.72 -1.19 6.17
CA ALA A 76 -9.60 -1.49 5.04
C ALA A 76 -9.68 -0.34 4.03
N GLY A 77 -9.63 -0.66 2.74
CA GLY A 77 -9.56 0.26 1.61
C GLY A 77 -8.16 0.81 1.31
N GLY A 78 -7.20 0.67 2.23
CA GLY A 78 -5.83 1.11 2.03
C GLY A 78 -5.02 0.16 1.15
N ILE A 79 -3.91 0.67 0.59
CA ILE A 79 -2.99 -0.09 -0.25
C ILE A 79 -1.65 -0.29 0.45
N PHE A 80 -0.94 -1.38 0.12
CA PHE A 80 0.41 -1.68 0.61
C PHE A 80 1.28 -2.29 -0.51
N ALA A 81 2.59 -2.24 -0.33
CA ALA A 81 3.62 -2.74 -1.25
C ALA A 81 3.61 -2.11 -2.66
N GLU A 82 2.89 -1.00 -2.87
CA GLU A 82 2.80 -0.33 -4.17
C GLU A 82 4.15 0.19 -4.66
N ALA A 83 5.01 0.65 -3.77
CA ALA A 83 6.33 1.15 -4.13
C ALA A 83 7.20 0.04 -4.72
N TYR A 84 7.22 -1.13 -4.08
CA TYR A 84 7.97 -2.29 -4.53
C TYR A 84 7.38 -2.90 -5.80
N ALA A 85 6.06 -3.00 -5.88
CA ALA A 85 5.37 -3.49 -7.07
C ALA A 85 5.65 -2.65 -8.32
N CYS A 86 5.90 -1.33 -8.13
CA CYS A 86 6.28 -0.40 -9.21
C CYS A 86 7.81 -0.29 -9.43
N ALA A 87 8.63 -0.95 -8.61
CA ALA A 87 10.09 -0.99 -8.73
C ALA A 87 10.58 -2.44 -8.94
N PRO A 88 10.49 -2.99 -10.15
CA PRO A 88 10.77 -4.39 -10.41
C PRO A 88 12.18 -4.80 -9.96
N GLY A 89 12.26 -5.94 -9.26
CA GLY A 89 13.53 -6.51 -8.79
C GLY A 89 14.00 -5.98 -7.43
N GLU A 90 13.41 -4.91 -6.90
CA GLU A 90 13.76 -4.41 -5.56
C GLU A 90 13.16 -5.32 -4.47
N PRO A 91 13.99 -5.91 -3.59
CA PRO A 91 13.49 -6.72 -2.49
C PRO A 91 12.83 -5.85 -1.42
N LEU A 92 11.80 -6.40 -0.76
CA LEU A 92 11.18 -5.71 0.38
C LEU A 92 12.21 -5.53 1.51
N MET A 93 12.30 -4.32 2.04
CA MET A 93 13.09 -3.99 3.24
C MET A 93 12.28 -4.17 4.54
N VAL A 94 11.07 -4.69 4.43
CA VAL A 94 10.10 -4.79 5.53
C VAL A 94 9.25 -6.05 5.39
N ASN A 95 8.74 -6.55 6.51
CA ASN A 95 7.68 -7.54 6.51
C ASN A 95 6.31 -6.85 6.44
N VAL A 96 5.40 -7.46 5.72
CA VAL A 96 3.97 -7.09 5.69
C VAL A 96 3.19 -8.19 6.37
N THR A 97 2.59 -7.91 7.53
CA THR A 97 2.00 -8.90 8.44
C THR A 97 0.55 -8.54 8.74
N ALA A 98 -0.31 -9.54 8.89
CA ALA A 98 -1.70 -9.35 9.30
C ALA A 98 -1.78 -9.05 10.81
N ALA A 99 -2.24 -7.84 11.19
CA ALA A 99 -2.40 -7.45 12.59
C ALA A 99 -3.59 -8.14 13.28
N GLU A 100 -4.56 -8.56 12.50
CA GLU A 100 -5.78 -9.28 12.88
C GLU A 100 -6.18 -10.20 11.72
N ASP A 101 -7.26 -10.97 11.83
CA ASP A 101 -7.78 -11.74 10.70
C ASP A 101 -8.12 -10.75 9.56
N THR A 102 -7.43 -10.91 8.42
CA THR A 102 -7.38 -9.89 7.37
C THR A 102 -7.64 -10.53 6.01
N GLU A 103 -8.49 -9.88 5.22
CA GLU A 103 -8.69 -10.20 3.81
C GLU A 103 -8.00 -9.15 2.95
N VAL A 104 -7.25 -9.59 1.96
CA VAL A 104 -6.54 -8.72 1.02
C VAL A 104 -6.81 -9.12 -0.42
N LEU A 105 -6.77 -8.13 -1.30
CA LEU A 105 -6.80 -8.29 -2.74
C LEU A 105 -5.39 -8.00 -3.27
N LEU A 106 -4.75 -8.97 -3.88
CA LEU A 106 -3.44 -8.86 -4.51
C LEU A 106 -3.61 -8.59 -6.01
N LEU A 107 -2.95 -7.56 -6.52
CA LEU A 107 -3.05 -7.08 -7.90
C LEU A 107 -1.67 -7.06 -8.54
N HIS A 108 -1.50 -7.69 -9.72
CA HIS A 108 -0.25 -7.60 -10.49
C HIS A 108 -0.16 -6.26 -11.22
N ILE A 109 0.69 -5.38 -10.72
CA ILE A 109 0.85 -4.01 -11.25
C ILE A 109 1.68 -3.96 -12.53
N GLY A 110 2.59 -4.89 -12.78
CA GLY A 110 3.34 -4.95 -14.03
C GLY A 110 2.44 -4.85 -15.28
N GLN A 111 1.26 -5.42 -15.22
CA GLN A 111 0.27 -5.36 -16.30
C GLN A 111 -0.43 -3.99 -16.44
N VAL A 112 -0.35 -3.13 -15.43
CA VAL A 112 -0.87 -1.74 -15.52
C VAL A 112 0.16 -0.82 -16.17
N LEU A 113 1.42 -1.10 -15.93
CA LEU A 113 2.54 -0.32 -16.46
C LEU A 113 2.83 -0.66 -17.93
N GLU A 114 2.46 -1.85 -18.38
CA GLU A 114 2.52 -2.20 -19.79
C GLU A 114 1.34 -1.59 -20.55
N PRO A 115 1.59 -0.92 -21.70
CA PRO A 115 0.52 -0.35 -22.49
C PRO A 115 -0.43 -1.47 -22.94
N CYS A 116 -1.65 -1.45 -22.41
CA CYS A 116 -2.72 -2.28 -22.94
C CYS A 116 -2.85 -1.96 -24.43
N ALA A 117 -2.88 -2.96 -25.31
CA ALA A 117 -2.98 -2.81 -26.77
C ALA A 117 -4.20 -1.93 -27.19
N LYS A 118 -5.14 -1.73 -26.30
CA LYS A 118 -6.21 -0.75 -26.38
C LYS A 118 -6.00 0.20 -25.21
N VAL A 119 -5.60 1.44 -25.44
CA VAL A 119 -5.50 2.51 -24.42
C VAL A 119 -6.84 2.57 -23.66
N CYS A 120 -6.94 1.80 -22.57
CA CYS A 120 -8.19 1.64 -21.84
C CYS A 120 -8.34 2.81 -20.84
N PRO A 121 -9.39 3.62 -20.91
CA PRO A 121 -9.61 4.73 -19.98
C PRO A 121 -9.61 4.30 -18.49
N ARG A 122 -9.95 3.04 -18.24
CA ARG A 122 -9.98 2.44 -16.89
C ARG A 122 -8.58 2.27 -16.32
N HIS A 123 -7.62 1.76 -17.12
CA HIS A 123 -6.21 1.65 -16.71
C HIS A 123 -5.62 3.03 -16.40
N LEU A 124 -5.91 4.03 -17.23
CA LEU A 124 -5.44 5.38 -17.00
C LEU A 124 -6.00 5.96 -15.68
N ARG A 125 -7.26 5.68 -15.37
CA ARG A 125 -7.88 6.11 -14.10
C ARG A 125 -7.24 5.42 -12.90
N LEU A 126 -7.06 4.09 -12.97
CA LEU A 126 -6.39 3.33 -11.91
C LEU A 126 -4.96 3.85 -11.69
N LEU A 127 -4.21 4.07 -12.75
CA LEU A 127 -2.85 4.58 -12.70
C LEU A 127 -2.80 5.98 -12.05
N ARG A 128 -3.73 6.87 -12.40
CA ARG A 128 -3.85 8.19 -11.79
C ARG A 128 -4.16 8.10 -10.29
N ASN A 129 -5.08 7.21 -9.90
CA ASN A 129 -5.40 6.99 -8.50
C ASN A 129 -4.18 6.43 -7.73
N LEU A 130 -3.49 5.44 -8.30
CA LEU A 130 -2.27 4.87 -7.73
C LEU A 130 -1.18 5.93 -7.54
N LEU A 131 -0.93 6.75 -8.54
CA LEU A 131 0.04 7.84 -8.46
C LEU A 131 -0.33 8.85 -7.36
N THR A 132 -1.60 9.21 -7.26
CA THR A 132 -2.11 10.11 -6.22
C THR A 132 -1.89 9.54 -4.81
N LEU A 133 -2.17 8.24 -4.63
CA LEU A 133 -1.97 7.55 -3.35
C LEU A 133 -0.48 7.46 -2.98
N SER A 134 0.37 7.08 -3.93
CA SER A 134 1.82 7.00 -3.73
C SER A 134 2.42 8.37 -3.42
N ALA A 135 2.00 9.42 -4.13
CA ALA A 135 2.42 10.80 -3.85
C ALA A 135 1.99 11.24 -2.44
N GLY A 136 0.76 10.92 -2.02
CA GLY A 136 0.27 11.19 -0.67
C GLY A 136 1.12 10.51 0.41
N LYS A 137 1.47 9.24 0.23
CA LYS A 137 2.35 8.51 1.16
C LYS A 137 3.76 9.10 1.20
N ASN A 138 4.30 9.50 0.05
CA ASN A 138 5.61 10.15 -0.03
C ASN A 138 5.63 11.49 0.74
N LEU A 139 4.58 12.31 0.59
CA LEU A 139 4.43 13.54 1.36
C LEU A 139 4.34 13.28 2.87
N GLN A 140 3.61 12.26 3.29
CA GLN A 140 3.56 11.86 4.70
C GLN A 140 4.93 11.43 5.23
N LEU A 141 5.67 10.63 4.45
CA LEU A 141 7.03 10.21 4.80
C LEU A 141 7.97 11.42 4.90
N SER A 142 7.92 12.34 3.93
CA SER A 142 8.71 13.58 3.94
C SER A 142 8.43 14.43 5.18
N ARG A 143 7.17 14.59 5.60
CA ARG A 143 6.80 15.28 6.85
C ARG A 143 7.40 14.59 8.07
N ARG A 144 7.28 13.24 8.15
CA ARG A 144 7.89 12.49 9.26
C ARG A 144 9.39 12.73 9.35
N VAL A 145 10.10 12.71 8.21
CA VAL A 145 11.54 13.01 8.15
C VAL A 145 11.82 14.43 8.62
N LEU A 146 11.06 15.43 8.17
CA LEU A 146 11.22 16.82 8.62
C LEU A 146 11.06 16.97 10.14
N HIS A 147 10.09 16.27 10.76
CA HIS A 147 9.88 16.35 12.22
C HIS A 147 10.94 15.57 13.02
N THR A 148 11.50 14.49 12.47
CA THR A 148 12.48 13.67 13.17
C THR A 148 13.93 14.11 12.94
N SER A 149 14.22 14.88 11.88
CA SER A 149 15.55 15.34 11.51
C SER A 149 16.19 16.37 12.43
N PRO A 150 15.48 17.27 13.15
CA PRO A 150 16.13 18.23 14.04
C PRO A 150 16.91 17.53 15.14
N LYS A 151 18.17 17.96 15.37
CA LYS A 151 19.09 17.34 16.34
C LYS A 151 18.65 17.47 17.80
N SER A 152 17.82 18.48 18.16
CA SER A 152 17.37 18.66 19.52
C SER A 152 15.91 18.27 19.72
N ILE A 153 15.60 17.61 20.84
CA ILE A 153 14.24 17.19 21.23
C ILE A 153 13.29 18.39 21.24
N ARG A 154 13.75 19.54 21.76
CA ARG A 154 12.95 20.79 21.78
C ARG A 154 12.51 21.23 20.39
N LYS A 155 13.44 21.18 19.38
CA LYS A 155 13.12 21.53 18.00
C LYS A 155 12.15 20.51 17.36
N ARG A 156 12.29 19.22 17.67
CA ARG A 156 11.36 18.18 17.20
C ARG A 156 9.94 18.43 17.70
N LEU A 157 9.79 18.71 19.01
CA LEU A 157 8.49 19.02 19.62
C LEU A 157 7.88 20.29 19.02
N LEU A 158 8.65 21.37 18.89
CA LEU A 158 8.15 22.62 18.29
C LEU A 158 7.73 22.44 16.83
N SER A 159 8.49 21.68 16.04
CA SER A 159 8.15 21.35 14.64
C SER A 159 6.83 20.57 14.56
N TYR A 160 6.61 19.61 15.45
CA TYR A 160 5.38 18.84 15.49
C TYR A 160 4.16 19.69 15.88
N PHE A 161 4.28 20.51 16.93
CA PHE A 161 3.18 21.35 17.41
C PHE A 161 2.81 22.47 16.45
N SER A 162 3.76 22.99 15.64
CA SER A 162 3.47 24.03 14.66
C SER A 162 2.61 23.55 13.47
N GLU A 163 2.48 22.25 13.25
CA GLU A 163 1.56 21.69 12.23
C GLU A 163 0.18 21.32 12.79
N CYS A 164 0.03 21.29 14.13
CA CYS A 164 -1.23 20.97 14.78
C CYS A 164 -2.13 22.21 15.00
N ILE A 165 -1.65 23.39 14.63
CA ILE A 165 -2.39 24.67 14.70
C ILE A 165 -2.84 25.08 13.30
#